data_1742b134dc72a3faebf91006ec24b37b
#
_entry.id   1742b134dc72a3faebf91006ec24b37b
#
_cell.length_a   1.000
_cell.length_b   1.000
_cell.length_c   1.000
_cell.angle_alpha   90.00
_cell.angle_beta   90.00
_cell.angle_gamma   90.00
#
_symmetry.space_group_name_H-M   'P 1'
#
loop_
_entity.id
_entity.type
_entity.pdbx_description
1 polymer ?
#
loop_
_entity_poly.entity_id
_entity_poly.type
_entity_poly.pdbx_seq_one_letter_code
_entity_poly.pdbx_strand_id
1 'polypeptide(L)'
;MRLASSASLPRLLASALTSASFVAFLSCVLVCAATAPAQAQTSDQVGVRALGMGGAFTAVADDSTATWWNPAGLASGAYFSGMLEYAHPEGGEGDGLRGISVAFPGLGLSYYRIPRPSSTASTGSNPASRQDEGSLSVFGATVGQSFGRHLVIGSTVKIQHVDGDNDGGLDIGAMAAFGPAKLGLMVRNVTEPQFGEGLQTFTLQRQARAGGSFTGTTGGVIGSVTVSFDADLVDVPTFRGDERRMALGGEVWLRGRYLGFRGGASRSTVGLERSAYSGGASVAIRKALFVDTFLTGGGTDESRDGWGLAFRVTF
;
A
#
# COMPACT_ATOMS: atom_id res chain seq x y z
N MET A 1 4.30 -60.39 20.50
CA MET A 1 5.06 -59.88 19.36
C MET A 1 4.22 -58.76 18.72
N ARG A 2 4.46 -57.50 19.06
CA ARG A 2 3.67 -56.34 18.60
C ARG A 2 4.46 -55.65 17.48
N LEU A 3 3.87 -55.58 16.29
CA LEU A 3 4.42 -54.86 15.16
C LEU A 3 4.26 -53.34 15.37
N ALA A 4 5.36 -52.63 15.36
CA ALA A 4 5.41 -51.17 15.44
C ALA A 4 4.98 -50.53 14.11
N SER A 5 4.04 -49.58 14.19
CA SER A 5 3.50 -48.80 13.10
C SER A 5 4.56 -47.80 12.57
N SER A 6 4.97 -47.93 11.32
CA SER A 6 5.88 -47.04 10.59
C SER A 6 5.08 -46.01 9.77
N ALA A 7 4.53 -44.98 10.42
CA ALA A 7 3.74 -43.96 9.74
C ALA A 7 4.06 -42.53 10.18
N SER A 8 5.31 -42.06 10.11
CA SER A 8 5.63 -40.70 10.50
C SER A 8 6.66 -39.94 9.63
N LEU A 9 7.37 -40.61 8.72
CA LEU A 9 8.38 -39.95 7.87
C LEU A 9 7.86 -38.99 6.80
N PRO A 10 6.74 -39.22 6.06
CA PRO A 10 6.35 -38.31 4.97
C PRO A 10 5.79 -36.95 5.45
N ARG A 11 5.26 -36.85 6.69
CA ARG A 11 4.74 -35.59 7.21
C ARG A 11 5.83 -34.62 7.67
N LEU A 12 6.94 -35.13 8.17
CA LEU A 12 8.09 -34.31 8.58
C LEU A 12 8.87 -33.76 7.39
N LEU A 13 8.99 -34.51 6.31
CA LEU A 13 9.61 -34.05 5.06
C LEU A 13 8.77 -33.00 4.34
N ALA A 14 7.44 -33.09 4.36
CA ALA A 14 6.55 -32.08 3.79
C ALA A 14 6.61 -30.75 4.54
N SER A 15 6.69 -30.77 5.88
CA SER A 15 6.82 -29.57 6.70
C SER A 15 8.19 -28.90 6.58
N ALA A 16 9.25 -29.68 6.40
CA ALA A 16 10.61 -29.16 6.19
C ALA A 16 10.79 -28.52 4.81
N LEU A 17 10.15 -29.06 3.77
CA LEU A 17 10.17 -28.48 2.43
C LEU A 17 9.41 -27.16 2.37
N THR A 18 8.27 -27.01 3.09
CA THR A 18 7.53 -25.75 3.13
C THR A 18 8.27 -24.67 3.90
N SER A 19 8.95 -25.00 4.99
CA SER A 19 9.77 -24.04 5.75
C SER A 19 11.04 -23.62 5.00
N ALA A 20 11.71 -24.53 4.30
CA ALA A 20 12.88 -24.22 3.49
C ALA A 20 12.54 -23.32 2.29
N SER A 21 11.40 -23.55 1.63
CA SER A 21 10.92 -22.71 0.53
C SER A 21 10.54 -21.30 0.99
N PHE A 22 9.97 -21.17 2.19
CA PHE A 22 9.64 -19.86 2.77
C PHE A 22 10.88 -19.06 3.16
N VAL A 23 11.88 -19.73 3.74
CA VAL A 23 13.19 -19.09 4.08
C VAL A 23 13.94 -18.69 2.82
N ALA A 24 13.95 -19.54 1.78
CA ALA A 24 14.58 -19.22 0.51
C ALA A 24 13.92 -18.04 -0.21
N PHE A 25 12.57 -17.95 -0.16
CA PHE A 25 11.81 -16.83 -0.69
C PHE A 25 12.12 -15.54 0.08
N LEU A 26 12.13 -15.59 1.41
CA LEU A 26 12.47 -14.44 2.26
C LEU A 26 13.93 -13.98 2.04
N SER A 27 14.86 -14.92 1.87
CA SER A 27 16.28 -14.61 1.57
C SER A 27 16.47 -14.00 0.19
N CYS A 28 15.71 -14.45 -0.82
CA CYS A 28 15.74 -13.89 -2.17
C CYS A 28 15.24 -12.43 -2.19
N VAL A 29 14.22 -12.10 -1.39
CA VAL A 29 13.71 -10.73 -1.24
C VAL A 29 14.72 -9.82 -0.52
N LEU A 30 15.45 -10.35 0.46
CA LEU A 30 16.49 -9.57 1.19
C LEU A 30 17.74 -9.25 0.35
N VAL A 31 18.14 -10.15 -0.56
CA VAL A 31 19.35 -9.96 -1.40
C VAL A 31 19.15 -8.90 -2.49
N CYS A 32 17.89 -8.55 -2.81
CA CYS A 32 17.57 -7.50 -3.81
C CYS A 32 17.73 -6.05 -3.31
N ALA A 33 18.17 -5.82 -2.08
CA ALA A 33 18.33 -4.47 -1.51
C ALA A 33 19.71 -3.86 -1.80
N ALA A 34 20.12 -3.77 -3.07
CA ALA A 34 21.34 -3.06 -3.47
C ALA A 34 21.07 -1.56 -3.58
N THR A 35 21.93 -0.73 -3.00
CA THR A 35 21.82 0.73 -2.93
C THR A 35 22.06 1.38 -4.30
N ALA A 36 21.11 2.19 -4.78
CA ALA A 36 21.21 3.05 -5.95
C ALA A 36 21.20 4.54 -5.52
N PRO A 37 21.66 5.49 -6.36
CA PRO A 37 21.70 6.90 -6.02
C PRO A 37 20.29 7.46 -5.76
N ALA A 38 20.20 8.30 -4.74
CA ALA A 38 18.94 8.83 -4.22
C ALA A 38 18.26 9.79 -5.22
N GLN A 39 17.08 9.39 -5.69
CA GLN A 39 16.15 10.28 -6.39
C GLN A 39 14.78 10.22 -5.73
N ALA A 40 14.13 11.39 -5.65
CA ALA A 40 12.93 11.60 -4.85
C ALA A 40 11.73 10.81 -5.36
N GLN A 41 11.14 9.99 -4.49
CA GLN A 41 9.86 9.32 -4.77
C GLN A 41 8.70 10.04 -4.08
N THR A 42 7.51 9.94 -4.69
CA THR A 42 6.26 10.32 -4.03
C THR A 42 5.95 9.32 -2.92
N SER A 43 5.65 9.83 -1.74
CA SER A 43 5.18 9.02 -0.62
C SER A 43 3.84 8.33 -0.94
N ASP A 44 3.47 7.32 -0.15
CA ASP A 44 2.18 6.64 -0.28
C ASP A 44 1.01 7.62 -0.13
N GLN A 45 0.30 7.89 -1.21
CA GLN A 45 -0.80 8.86 -1.28
C GLN A 45 -2.13 8.23 -1.73
N VAL A 46 -2.12 6.95 -2.09
CA VAL A 46 -3.26 6.23 -2.64
C VAL A 46 -4.05 5.53 -1.55
N GLY A 47 -5.38 5.54 -1.68
CA GLY A 47 -6.27 4.76 -0.83
C GLY A 47 -6.70 5.51 0.43
N VAL A 48 -7.85 6.19 0.36
CA VAL A 48 -8.46 6.94 1.47
C VAL A 48 -8.55 6.11 2.76
N ARG A 49 -8.88 4.81 2.64
CA ARG A 49 -8.95 3.90 3.79
C ARG A 49 -7.57 3.62 4.38
N ALA A 50 -6.59 3.36 3.54
CA ALA A 50 -5.21 3.08 3.95
C ALA A 50 -4.57 4.30 4.63
N LEU A 51 -4.77 5.49 4.06
CA LEU A 51 -4.27 6.74 4.61
C LEU A 51 -4.90 7.08 5.95
N GLY A 52 -6.21 6.81 6.12
CA GLY A 52 -6.88 6.94 7.41
C GLY A 52 -6.35 5.99 8.49
N MET A 53 -5.67 4.90 8.11
CA MET A 53 -4.99 3.96 9.01
C MET A 53 -3.47 4.25 9.13
N GLY A 54 -3.03 5.46 8.83
CA GLY A 54 -1.61 5.83 8.89
C GLY A 54 -0.72 5.15 7.84
N GLY A 55 -1.30 4.48 6.84
CA GLY A 55 -0.59 3.68 5.86
C GLY A 55 -0.16 2.29 6.35
N ALA A 56 -0.68 1.80 7.47
CA ALA A 56 -0.51 0.43 7.94
C ALA A 56 -1.53 -0.48 7.24
N PHE A 57 -1.27 -0.86 5.99
CA PHE A 57 -2.27 -1.51 5.14
C PHE A 57 -1.77 -2.73 4.36
N THR A 58 -0.48 -3.04 4.37
CA THR A 58 0.14 -4.14 3.60
C THR A 58 -0.48 -5.51 3.89
N ALA A 59 -0.87 -5.78 5.15
CA ALA A 59 -1.53 -7.02 5.57
C ALA A 59 -3.07 -6.89 5.65
N VAL A 60 -3.63 -5.68 5.44
CA VAL A 60 -5.07 -5.40 5.50
C VAL A 60 -5.70 -5.34 4.12
N ALA A 61 -4.93 -4.94 3.09
CA ALA A 61 -5.37 -4.67 1.73
C ALA A 61 -6.35 -5.73 1.19
N ASP A 62 -7.65 -5.47 1.31
CA ASP A 62 -8.75 -6.38 0.93
C ASP A 62 -9.81 -5.70 0.03
N ASP A 63 -9.52 -4.48 -0.42
CA ASP A 63 -10.34 -3.71 -1.36
C ASP A 63 -9.59 -3.45 -2.68
N SER A 64 -10.17 -2.67 -3.59
CA SER A 64 -9.57 -2.42 -4.91
C SER A 64 -8.22 -1.68 -4.85
N THR A 65 -7.88 -1.01 -3.72
CA THR A 65 -6.56 -0.40 -3.54
C THR A 65 -5.46 -1.40 -3.23
N ALA A 66 -5.80 -2.68 -3.06
CA ALA A 66 -4.80 -3.75 -3.00
C ALA A 66 -3.92 -3.79 -4.26
N THR A 67 -4.40 -3.31 -5.42
CA THR A 67 -3.60 -3.11 -6.64
C THR A 67 -2.38 -2.21 -6.39
N TRP A 68 -2.45 -1.33 -5.39
CA TRP A 68 -1.37 -0.43 -4.97
C TRP A 68 -0.65 -0.92 -3.72
N TRP A 69 -1.38 -1.35 -2.67
CA TRP A 69 -0.83 -1.64 -1.35
C TRP A 69 -0.24 -3.04 -1.22
N ASN A 70 -0.92 -4.04 -1.74
CA ASN A 70 -0.43 -5.43 -1.79
C ASN A 70 -1.28 -6.26 -2.77
N PRO A 71 -0.78 -6.58 -3.97
CA PRO A 71 -1.53 -7.32 -4.99
C PRO A 71 -2.10 -8.66 -4.51
N ALA A 72 -1.45 -9.31 -3.54
CA ALA A 72 -1.92 -10.57 -2.97
C ALA A 72 -3.27 -10.42 -2.26
N GLY A 73 -3.61 -9.22 -1.78
CA GLY A 73 -4.86 -8.95 -1.06
C GLY A 73 -6.12 -9.18 -1.89
N LEU A 74 -6.04 -9.03 -3.22
CA LEU A 74 -7.20 -9.21 -4.11
C LEU A 74 -7.80 -10.61 -4.08
N ALA A 75 -6.99 -11.65 -3.87
CA ALA A 75 -7.50 -13.02 -3.85
C ALA A 75 -8.34 -13.34 -2.60
N SER A 76 -8.27 -12.50 -1.56
CA SER A 76 -9.07 -12.61 -0.34
C SER A 76 -10.09 -11.47 -0.19
N GLY A 77 -10.22 -10.61 -1.17
CA GLY A 77 -11.12 -9.46 -1.20
C GLY A 77 -12.60 -9.83 -1.45
N ALA A 78 -13.43 -8.81 -1.55
CA ALA A 78 -14.84 -8.94 -1.90
C ALA A 78 -15.02 -9.47 -3.34
N TYR A 79 -16.21 -10.00 -3.64
CA TYR A 79 -16.54 -10.46 -5.00
C TYR A 79 -16.42 -9.33 -6.03
N PHE A 80 -16.75 -8.11 -5.62
CA PHE A 80 -16.51 -6.89 -6.36
C PHE A 80 -16.10 -5.78 -5.41
N SER A 81 -15.07 -5.03 -5.76
CA SER A 81 -14.67 -3.79 -5.11
C SER A 81 -14.35 -2.75 -6.17
N GLY A 82 -15.04 -1.62 -6.14
CA GLY A 82 -14.78 -0.48 -7.02
C GLY A 82 -14.63 0.78 -6.19
N MET A 83 -13.71 1.68 -6.57
CA MET A 83 -13.47 2.92 -5.87
C MET A 83 -13.15 4.06 -6.84
N LEU A 84 -13.70 5.22 -6.53
CA LEU A 84 -13.28 6.52 -7.05
C LEU A 84 -12.76 7.33 -5.88
N GLU A 85 -11.56 7.89 -5.98
CA GLU A 85 -10.98 8.67 -4.92
C GLU A 85 -10.39 9.99 -5.39
N TYR A 86 -10.46 10.96 -4.50
CA TYR A 86 -9.76 12.23 -4.57
C TYR A 86 -9.07 12.48 -3.24
N ALA A 87 -7.79 12.80 -3.28
CA ALA A 87 -7.04 13.16 -2.10
C ALA A 87 -6.20 14.40 -2.38
N HIS A 88 -6.15 15.30 -1.42
CA HIS A 88 -5.25 16.44 -1.45
C HIS A 88 -4.05 16.08 -0.59
N PRO A 89 -2.87 15.90 -1.22
CA PRO A 89 -1.68 15.48 -0.51
C PRO A 89 -1.11 16.60 0.36
N GLU A 90 -0.24 16.19 1.24
CA GLU A 90 0.52 17.03 2.14
C GLU A 90 1.20 18.20 1.42
N GLY A 91 1.05 19.42 1.97
CA GLY A 91 1.75 20.61 1.49
C GLY A 91 1.30 21.13 0.13
N GLY A 92 0.12 20.71 -0.32
CA GLY A 92 -0.32 20.88 -1.68
C GLY A 92 -0.83 22.29 -2.03
N GLU A 93 0.03 23.06 -2.62
CA GLU A 93 -0.38 23.97 -3.71
C GLU A 93 -0.34 23.11 -4.97
N GLY A 94 -1.49 22.71 -5.53
CA GLY A 94 -1.54 21.98 -6.79
C GLY A 94 -2.71 21.01 -6.93
N ASP A 95 -2.72 20.26 -8.03
CA ASP A 95 -3.72 19.23 -8.34
C ASP A 95 -3.66 18.09 -7.31
N GLY A 96 -4.83 17.69 -6.79
CA GLY A 96 -4.94 16.54 -5.90
C GLY A 96 -4.76 15.22 -6.63
N LEU A 97 -4.45 14.15 -5.88
CA LEU A 97 -4.51 12.79 -6.37
C LEU A 97 -5.93 12.46 -6.83
N ARG A 98 -6.03 11.80 -7.97
CA ARG A 98 -7.27 11.23 -8.50
C ARG A 98 -7.05 9.77 -8.81
N GLY A 99 -7.96 8.92 -8.35
CA GLY A 99 -7.84 7.49 -8.52
C GLY A 99 -9.15 6.81 -8.89
N ILE A 100 -9.06 5.79 -9.72
CA ILE A 100 -10.10 4.82 -9.97
C ILE A 100 -9.51 3.42 -9.89
N SER A 101 -10.18 2.53 -9.17
CA SER A 101 -9.77 1.14 -9.12
C SER A 101 -10.98 0.22 -9.09
N VAL A 102 -10.84 -0.94 -9.71
CA VAL A 102 -11.82 -2.02 -9.68
C VAL A 102 -11.11 -3.34 -9.44
N ALA A 103 -11.73 -4.20 -8.65
CA ALA A 103 -11.18 -5.50 -8.30
C ALA A 103 -12.26 -6.57 -8.19
N PHE A 104 -11.86 -7.78 -8.56
CA PHE A 104 -12.54 -9.05 -8.39
C PHE A 104 -11.58 -9.99 -7.65
N PRO A 105 -12.02 -11.15 -7.14
CA PRO A 105 -11.11 -12.10 -6.54
C PRO A 105 -9.98 -12.49 -7.50
N GLY A 106 -8.75 -12.13 -7.15
CA GLY A 106 -7.56 -12.40 -7.94
C GLY A 106 -7.32 -11.52 -9.16
N LEU A 107 -8.18 -10.56 -9.49
CA LEU A 107 -8.01 -9.64 -10.62
C LEU A 107 -8.28 -8.21 -10.20
N GLY A 108 -7.50 -7.25 -10.74
CA GLY A 108 -7.72 -5.84 -10.48
C GLY A 108 -7.19 -4.94 -11.58
N LEU A 109 -7.84 -3.80 -11.75
CA LEU A 109 -7.39 -2.71 -12.62
C LEU A 109 -7.42 -1.42 -11.81
N SER A 110 -6.43 -0.57 -12.03
CA SER A 110 -6.35 0.73 -11.38
C SER A 110 -5.74 1.78 -12.28
N TYR A 111 -6.17 3.00 -12.08
CA TYR A 111 -5.57 4.19 -12.65
C TYR A 111 -5.46 5.26 -11.57
N TYR A 112 -4.25 5.79 -11.38
CA TYR A 112 -3.97 6.85 -10.44
C TYR A 112 -3.21 7.96 -11.13
N ARG A 113 -3.64 9.21 -10.91
CA ARG A 113 -2.86 10.40 -11.22
C ARG A 113 -2.39 11.02 -9.92
N ILE A 114 -1.09 10.94 -9.69
CA ILE A 114 -0.43 11.32 -8.44
C ILE A 114 0.35 12.61 -8.68
N PRO A 115 0.05 13.70 -7.95
CA PRO A 115 0.84 14.92 -8.05
C PRO A 115 2.27 14.66 -7.56
N ARG A 116 3.25 15.18 -8.28
CA ARG A 116 4.65 15.16 -7.84
C ARG A 116 4.98 16.52 -7.23
N PRO A 117 5.64 16.55 -6.06
CA PRO A 117 6.13 17.81 -5.54
C PRO A 117 7.18 18.39 -6.51
N SER A 118 7.04 19.66 -6.87
CA SER A 118 8.03 20.33 -7.71
C SER A 118 9.34 20.46 -6.96
N SER A 119 10.44 19.98 -7.55
CA SER A 119 11.79 20.08 -6.97
C SER A 119 12.40 21.49 -7.11
N THR A 120 11.71 22.42 -7.75
CA THR A 120 12.17 23.79 -7.92
C THR A 120 11.72 24.64 -6.73
N ALA A 121 12.58 24.76 -5.73
CA ALA A 121 12.69 26.01 -4.99
C ALA A 121 13.12 27.10 -6.00
N SER A 122 12.19 27.57 -6.83
CA SER A 122 12.46 28.70 -7.74
C SER A 122 12.56 29.94 -6.85
N THR A 123 13.79 30.37 -6.62
CA THR A 123 14.15 31.69 -6.04
C THR A 123 13.74 32.85 -6.95
N GLY A 124 12.80 32.66 -7.87
CA GLY A 124 12.34 33.64 -8.84
C GLY A 124 10.90 34.08 -8.59
N SER A 125 10.73 35.38 -8.38
CA SER A 125 9.45 36.06 -8.22
C SER A 125 8.56 36.11 -9.46
N ASN A 126 8.67 35.17 -10.40
CA ASN A 126 7.86 35.18 -11.61
C ASN A 126 6.72 34.14 -11.53
N PRO A 127 5.46 34.59 -11.36
CA PRO A 127 4.30 33.69 -11.27
C PRO A 127 4.02 32.89 -12.56
N ALA A 128 4.65 33.24 -13.68
CA ALA A 128 4.52 32.51 -14.94
C ALA A 128 5.36 31.22 -15.03
N SER A 129 6.28 30.99 -14.10
CA SER A 129 7.10 29.76 -14.04
C SER A 129 6.47 28.63 -13.19
N ARG A 130 5.25 28.81 -12.68
CA ARG A 130 4.49 27.79 -11.92
C ARG A 130 3.84 26.70 -12.81
N GLN A 131 4.21 26.58 -14.07
CA GLN A 131 3.47 25.78 -15.06
C GLN A 131 3.97 24.36 -15.27
N ASP A 132 4.78 23.79 -14.38
CA ASP A 132 5.13 22.36 -14.50
C ASP A 132 5.09 21.63 -13.15
N GLU A 133 3.91 21.60 -12.54
CA GLU A 133 3.61 20.60 -11.52
C GLU A 133 3.42 19.24 -12.22
N GLY A 134 4.53 18.52 -12.41
CA GLY A 134 4.52 17.23 -13.04
C GLY A 134 3.60 16.24 -12.28
N SER A 135 2.91 15.38 -13.00
CA SER A 135 2.12 14.29 -12.41
C SER A 135 2.64 12.93 -12.85
N LEU A 136 2.62 11.97 -11.94
CA LEU A 136 2.82 10.56 -12.25
C LEU A 136 1.46 9.92 -12.51
N SER A 137 1.20 9.51 -13.74
CA SER A 137 0.03 8.70 -14.08
C SER A 137 0.41 7.24 -14.09
N VAL A 138 -0.34 6.41 -13.35
CA VAL A 138 -0.08 4.98 -13.19
C VAL A 138 -1.31 4.20 -13.59
N PHE A 139 -1.21 3.39 -14.63
CA PHE A 139 -2.18 2.35 -14.96
C PHE A 139 -1.66 1.01 -14.46
N GLY A 140 -2.44 0.27 -13.69
CA GLY A 140 -2.08 -1.02 -13.11
C GLY A 140 -3.06 -2.12 -13.48
N ALA A 141 -2.52 -3.28 -13.87
CA ALA A 141 -3.27 -4.54 -14.03
C ALA A 141 -2.69 -5.57 -13.05
N THR A 142 -3.55 -6.11 -12.19
CA THR A 142 -3.18 -6.96 -11.08
C THR A 142 -3.75 -8.35 -11.25
N VAL A 143 -2.93 -9.36 -10.94
CA VAL A 143 -3.34 -10.74 -10.78
C VAL A 143 -2.90 -11.27 -9.43
N GLY A 144 -3.76 -12.04 -8.77
CA GLY A 144 -3.48 -12.68 -7.49
C GLY A 144 -3.90 -14.15 -7.51
N GLN A 145 -3.07 -15.02 -6.94
CA GLN A 145 -3.30 -16.46 -6.91
C GLN A 145 -3.13 -17.01 -5.50
N SER A 146 -4.12 -17.77 -5.04
CA SER A 146 -4.03 -18.50 -3.77
C SER A 146 -3.25 -19.81 -3.94
N PHE A 147 -2.32 -20.03 -3.02
CA PHE A 147 -1.55 -21.27 -2.91
C PHE A 147 -1.90 -21.98 -1.59
N GLY A 148 -2.69 -23.02 -1.72
CA GLY A 148 -3.23 -23.74 -0.57
C GLY A 148 -4.23 -22.87 0.22
N ARG A 149 -4.22 -23.02 1.56
CA ARG A 149 -5.24 -22.43 2.44
C ARG A 149 -4.80 -21.11 3.08
N HIS A 150 -3.52 -20.81 3.05
CA HIS A 150 -2.95 -19.75 3.88
C HIS A 150 -2.13 -18.72 3.10
N LEU A 151 -1.61 -19.06 1.93
CA LEU A 151 -0.71 -18.21 1.18
C LEU A 151 -1.38 -17.68 -0.09
N VAL A 152 -1.23 -16.40 -0.34
CA VAL A 152 -1.60 -15.75 -1.59
C VAL A 152 -0.37 -15.01 -2.11
N ILE A 153 -0.14 -15.06 -3.42
CA ILE A 153 0.86 -14.27 -4.11
C ILE A 153 0.14 -13.46 -5.18
N GLY A 154 0.55 -12.23 -5.39
CA GLY A 154 0.00 -11.35 -6.41
C GLY A 154 1.06 -10.52 -7.08
N SER A 155 0.76 -10.05 -8.26
CA SER A 155 1.59 -9.10 -8.99
C SER A 155 0.74 -8.05 -9.69
N THR A 156 1.29 -6.84 -9.80
CA THR A 156 0.71 -5.74 -10.59
C THR A 156 1.73 -5.33 -11.65
N VAL A 157 1.35 -5.47 -12.91
CA VAL A 157 2.07 -4.84 -14.03
C VAL A 157 1.55 -3.43 -14.18
N LYS A 158 2.46 -2.46 -14.31
CA LYS A 158 2.13 -1.04 -14.39
C LYS A 158 2.68 -0.43 -15.67
N ILE A 159 1.92 0.50 -16.24
CA ILE A 159 2.40 1.48 -17.21
C ILE A 159 2.38 2.82 -16.47
N GLN A 160 3.53 3.46 -16.44
CA GLN A 160 3.73 4.71 -15.72
C GLN A 160 4.11 5.79 -16.71
N HIS A 161 3.50 6.97 -16.57
CA HIS A 161 3.70 8.10 -17.46
C HIS A 161 4.11 9.33 -16.64
N VAL A 162 5.23 9.92 -17.01
CA VAL A 162 5.81 11.10 -16.37
C VAL A 162 6.33 12.05 -17.46
N ASP A 163 5.80 13.27 -17.53
CA ASP A 163 6.31 14.37 -18.40
C ASP A 163 6.52 13.99 -19.88
N GLY A 164 5.65 13.12 -20.42
CA GLY A 164 5.73 12.65 -21.82
C GLY A 164 6.40 11.29 -21.98
N ASP A 165 7.15 10.80 -21.00
CA ASP A 165 7.81 9.51 -21.04
C ASP A 165 6.95 8.41 -20.43
N ASN A 166 7.10 7.20 -20.96
CA ASN A 166 6.42 5.99 -20.46
C ASN A 166 7.44 4.93 -20.07
N ASP A 167 7.24 4.30 -18.92
CA ASP A 167 8.00 3.11 -18.55
C ASP A 167 7.13 2.07 -17.85
N GLY A 168 7.59 0.81 -17.88
CA GLY A 168 6.92 -0.34 -17.32
C GLY A 168 7.35 -0.64 -15.90
N GLY A 169 6.40 -0.81 -14.99
CA GLY A 169 6.62 -1.19 -13.59
C GLY A 169 6.08 -2.56 -13.26
N LEU A 170 6.70 -3.20 -12.26
CA LEU A 170 6.23 -4.46 -11.68
C LEU A 170 6.22 -4.34 -10.16
N ASP A 171 5.08 -4.70 -9.56
CA ASP A 171 4.97 -4.90 -8.11
C ASP A 171 4.66 -6.36 -7.81
N ILE A 172 5.19 -6.85 -6.70
CA ILE A 172 4.95 -8.23 -6.23
C ILE A 172 4.54 -8.17 -4.77
N GLY A 173 3.49 -8.92 -4.43
CA GLY A 173 2.99 -9.04 -3.07
C GLY A 173 2.78 -10.48 -2.65
N ALA A 174 2.90 -10.71 -1.35
CA ALA A 174 2.53 -11.96 -0.72
C ALA A 174 1.71 -11.68 0.54
N MET A 175 0.74 -12.54 0.83
CA MET A 175 -0.05 -12.47 2.06
C MET A 175 -0.26 -13.87 2.61
N ALA A 176 -0.04 -14.03 3.91
CA ALA A 176 -0.32 -15.27 4.63
C ALA A 176 -1.40 -15.01 5.68
N ALA A 177 -2.46 -15.86 5.70
CA ALA A 177 -3.60 -15.72 6.60
C ALA A 177 -3.70 -16.92 7.54
N PHE A 178 -3.76 -16.66 8.85
CA PHE A 178 -3.85 -17.64 9.95
C PHE A 178 -5.02 -17.28 10.86
N GLY A 179 -6.24 -17.56 10.41
CA GLY A 179 -7.45 -17.14 11.12
C GLY A 179 -7.57 -15.62 11.19
N PRO A 180 -7.58 -15.02 12.40
CA PRO A 180 -7.71 -13.56 12.55
C PRO A 180 -6.42 -12.79 12.23
N ALA A 181 -5.27 -13.46 12.19
CA ALA A 181 -3.97 -12.85 11.93
C ALA A 181 -3.58 -12.97 10.45
N LYS A 182 -3.03 -11.89 9.89
CA LYS A 182 -2.46 -11.88 8.54
C LYS A 182 -1.05 -11.28 8.58
N LEU A 183 -0.18 -11.78 7.72
CA LEU A 183 1.13 -11.22 7.43
C LEU A 183 1.17 -10.84 5.96
N GLY A 184 1.72 -9.69 5.65
CA GLY A 184 1.86 -9.17 4.29
C GLY A 184 3.30 -8.79 3.99
N LEU A 185 3.70 -9.01 2.75
CA LEU A 185 4.97 -8.55 2.19
C LEU A 185 4.69 -7.94 0.82
N MET A 186 5.27 -6.80 0.54
CA MET A 186 5.13 -6.06 -0.71
C MET A 186 6.49 -5.58 -1.19
N VAL A 187 6.79 -5.81 -2.46
CA VAL A 187 7.90 -5.19 -3.17
C VAL A 187 7.33 -4.41 -4.33
N ARG A 188 7.50 -3.10 -4.30
CA ARG A 188 7.05 -2.17 -5.34
C ARG A 188 8.21 -1.74 -6.22
N ASN A 189 7.92 -1.42 -7.48
CA ASN A 189 8.90 -0.97 -8.46
C ASN A 189 10.08 -1.94 -8.63
N VAL A 190 9.80 -3.24 -8.79
CA VAL A 190 10.83 -4.29 -8.94
C VAL A 190 11.74 -4.00 -10.13
N THR A 191 11.20 -3.40 -11.19
CA THR A 191 11.92 -3.04 -12.43
C THR A 191 12.63 -1.70 -12.35
N GLU A 192 12.38 -0.89 -11.31
CA GLU A 192 12.96 0.44 -11.12
C GLU A 192 12.79 1.35 -12.36
N PRO A 193 11.54 1.66 -12.76
CA PRO A 193 11.27 2.43 -13.97
C PRO A 193 11.94 3.80 -13.94
N GLN A 194 12.39 4.25 -15.14
CA GLN A 194 13.17 5.47 -15.30
C GLN A 194 12.50 6.40 -16.31
N PHE A 195 12.56 7.69 -16.05
CA PHE A 195 11.95 8.75 -16.89
C PHE A 195 12.94 9.89 -17.09
N GLY A 196 12.87 10.55 -18.26
CA GLY A 196 13.78 11.63 -18.64
C GLY A 196 15.11 11.12 -19.20
N GLU A 197 15.95 12.06 -19.63
CA GLU A 197 17.23 11.78 -20.25
C GLU A 197 18.40 12.49 -19.53
N GLY A 198 19.56 11.87 -19.54
CA GLY A 198 20.82 12.46 -19.07
C GLY A 198 20.79 12.82 -17.59
N LEU A 199 21.11 14.07 -17.25
CA LEU A 199 21.18 14.57 -15.88
C LEU A 199 19.80 14.80 -15.21
N GLN A 200 18.72 14.72 -15.98
CA GLN A 200 17.34 14.89 -15.49
C GLN A 200 16.60 13.56 -15.37
N THR A 201 17.31 12.45 -15.38
CA THR A 201 16.72 11.11 -15.19
C THR A 201 16.13 10.97 -13.78
N PHE A 202 14.87 10.60 -13.72
CA PHE A 202 14.14 10.27 -12.48
C PHE A 202 13.85 8.77 -12.44
N THR A 203 14.25 8.11 -11.36
CA THR A 203 14.07 6.66 -11.17
C THR A 203 13.12 6.40 -10.02
N LEU A 204 12.08 5.60 -10.24
CA LEU A 204 11.24 5.07 -9.16
C LEU A 204 11.92 3.85 -8.54
N GLN A 205 12.59 4.06 -7.43
CA GLN A 205 13.37 3.02 -6.76
C GLN A 205 12.48 1.93 -6.16
N ARG A 206 13.07 0.77 -6.01
CA ARG A 206 12.45 -0.38 -5.36
C ARG A 206 12.14 -0.09 -3.90
N GLN A 207 10.91 -0.42 -3.50
CA GLN A 207 10.46 -0.33 -2.11
C GLN A 207 10.08 -1.73 -1.63
N ALA A 208 10.43 -2.06 -0.41
CA ALA A 208 10.02 -3.31 0.24
C ALA A 208 9.38 -2.98 1.59
N ARG A 209 8.19 -3.53 1.83
CA ARG A 209 7.41 -3.31 3.05
C ARG A 209 6.85 -4.61 3.58
N ALA A 210 6.93 -4.82 4.88
CA ALA A 210 6.29 -5.91 5.58
C ALA A 210 5.21 -5.36 6.51
N GLY A 211 4.13 -6.12 6.68
CA GLY A 211 3.04 -5.76 7.57
C GLY A 211 2.43 -6.95 8.28
N GLY A 212 1.79 -6.67 9.39
CA GLY A 212 1.00 -7.63 10.15
C GLY A 212 -0.35 -7.03 10.54
N SER A 213 -1.40 -7.83 10.56
CA SER A 213 -2.71 -7.40 11.02
C SER A 213 -3.42 -8.48 11.84
N PHE A 214 -4.31 -8.01 12.71
CA PHE A 214 -5.20 -8.88 13.49
C PHE A 214 -6.62 -8.30 13.41
N THR A 215 -7.59 -9.13 13.01
CA THR A 215 -9.00 -8.73 12.89
C THR A 215 -9.85 -9.61 13.81
N GLY A 216 -10.42 -8.99 14.84
CA GLY A 216 -11.40 -9.60 15.73
C GLY A 216 -12.82 -9.24 15.34
N THR A 217 -13.76 -10.17 15.50
CA THR A 217 -15.20 -9.93 15.37
C THR A 217 -15.86 -10.02 16.75
N THR A 218 -16.83 -9.15 17.02
CA THR A 218 -17.55 -9.12 18.29
C THR A 218 -19.05 -9.29 18.06
N GLY A 219 -19.78 -9.78 19.06
CA GLY A 219 -21.24 -9.98 18.98
C GLY A 219 -22.08 -8.75 19.36
N GLY A 220 -21.44 -7.63 19.75
CA GLY A 220 -22.10 -6.42 20.27
C GLY A 220 -22.38 -5.35 19.21
N VAL A 221 -22.38 -4.10 19.64
CA VAL A 221 -22.51 -2.91 18.78
C VAL A 221 -21.32 -2.80 17.82
N ILE A 222 -20.14 -3.19 18.27
CA ILE A 222 -18.94 -3.27 17.43
C ILE A 222 -19.00 -4.58 16.65
N GLY A 223 -18.95 -4.50 15.33
CA GLY A 223 -18.96 -5.67 14.44
C GLY A 223 -17.59 -6.30 14.28
N SER A 224 -16.57 -5.47 14.02
CA SER A 224 -15.17 -5.91 13.89
C SER A 224 -14.19 -4.84 14.31
N VAL A 225 -13.02 -5.27 14.77
CA VAL A 225 -11.88 -4.43 15.08
C VAL A 225 -10.66 -5.01 14.36
N THR A 226 -9.96 -4.17 13.61
CA THR A 226 -8.68 -4.52 12.96
C THR A 226 -7.59 -3.64 13.54
N VAL A 227 -6.45 -4.23 13.87
CA VAL A 227 -5.20 -3.53 14.21
C VAL A 227 -4.14 -4.00 13.24
N SER A 228 -3.32 -3.07 12.75
CA SER A 228 -2.27 -3.37 11.77
C SER A 228 -1.00 -2.59 12.06
N PHE A 229 0.12 -3.17 11.65
CA PHE A 229 1.45 -2.59 11.72
C PHE A 229 2.17 -2.86 10.41
N ASP A 230 2.84 -1.84 9.86
CA ASP A 230 3.68 -1.94 8.67
C ASP A 230 5.05 -1.34 8.95
N ALA A 231 6.08 -1.86 8.28
CA ALA A 231 7.43 -1.32 8.31
C ALA A 231 8.10 -1.44 6.93
N ASP A 232 8.76 -0.37 6.49
CA ASP A 232 9.65 -0.41 5.34
C ASP A 232 10.90 -1.21 5.70
N LEU A 233 11.31 -2.09 4.79
CA LEU A 233 12.48 -2.96 4.96
C LEU A 233 13.75 -2.35 4.35
N VAL A 234 13.57 -1.34 3.49
CA VAL A 234 14.64 -0.59 2.82
C VAL A 234 14.40 0.90 2.99
N ASP A 235 15.44 1.68 2.85
CA ASP A 235 15.32 3.13 2.80
C ASP A 235 14.67 3.55 1.49
N VAL A 236 13.72 4.47 1.58
CA VAL A 236 12.98 5.03 0.45
C VAL A 236 13.45 6.47 0.27
N PRO A 237 14.14 6.80 -0.83
CA PRO A 237 14.54 8.16 -1.08
C PRO A 237 13.31 9.01 -1.42
N THR A 238 13.19 10.12 -0.71
CA THR A 238 12.15 11.12 -0.95
C THR A 238 12.80 12.47 -1.30
N PHE A 239 12.01 13.41 -1.81
CA PHE A 239 12.51 14.77 -2.10
C PHE A 239 13.06 15.51 -0.85
N ARG A 240 12.84 14.97 0.35
CA ARG A 240 13.34 15.49 1.65
C ARG A 240 14.45 14.65 2.26
N GLY A 241 14.98 13.68 1.52
CA GLY A 241 15.98 12.72 1.97
C GLY A 241 15.41 11.31 2.14
N ASP A 242 16.26 10.41 2.60
CA ASP A 242 15.89 9.02 2.79
C ASP A 242 14.90 8.86 3.95
N GLU A 243 13.91 8.01 3.77
CA GLU A 243 12.94 7.63 4.79
C GLU A 243 12.84 6.12 4.92
N ARG A 244 12.67 5.67 6.16
CA ARG A 244 12.22 4.32 6.49
C ARG A 244 11.02 4.43 7.41
N ARG A 245 9.85 4.14 6.90
CA ARG A 245 8.59 4.38 7.60
C ARG A 245 8.17 3.17 8.41
N MET A 246 7.71 3.42 9.63
CA MET A 246 6.89 2.52 10.42
C MET A 246 5.50 3.12 10.57
N ALA A 247 4.47 2.29 10.52
CA ALA A 247 3.08 2.72 10.63
C ALA A 247 2.30 1.77 11.54
N LEU A 248 1.41 2.34 12.35
CA LEU A 248 0.44 1.62 13.17
C LEU A 248 -0.95 2.14 12.82
N GLY A 249 -1.90 1.22 12.59
CA GLY A 249 -3.26 1.57 12.22
C GLY A 249 -4.30 0.73 12.92
N GLY A 250 -5.50 1.28 13.03
CA GLY A 250 -6.66 0.57 13.54
C GLY A 250 -7.93 0.97 12.81
N GLU A 251 -8.85 0.03 12.66
CA GLU A 251 -10.16 0.23 12.07
C GLU A 251 -11.22 -0.47 12.90
N VAL A 252 -12.31 0.21 13.18
CA VAL A 252 -13.48 -0.33 13.91
C VAL A 252 -14.71 -0.17 13.02
N TRP A 253 -15.42 -1.27 12.78
CA TRP A 253 -16.73 -1.25 12.12
C TRP A 253 -17.83 -1.51 13.11
N LEU A 254 -18.87 -0.68 13.08
CA LEU A 254 -20.08 -0.96 13.81
C LEU A 254 -20.87 -2.11 13.16
N ARG A 255 -21.70 -2.78 13.95
CA ARG A 255 -22.51 -3.90 13.50
C ARG A 255 -23.36 -3.52 12.29
N GLY A 256 -23.40 -4.39 11.29
CA GLY A 256 -24.06 -4.12 10.00
C GLY A 256 -23.22 -3.30 9.03
N ARG A 257 -22.00 -2.90 9.42
CA ARG A 257 -21.06 -2.14 8.59
C ARG A 257 -21.61 -0.82 8.02
N TYR A 258 -22.50 -0.15 8.75
CA TYR A 258 -23.03 1.16 8.36
C TYR A 258 -22.05 2.30 8.64
N LEU A 259 -21.26 2.16 9.70
CA LEU A 259 -20.26 3.13 10.11
C LEU A 259 -18.94 2.42 10.40
N GLY A 260 -17.86 3.00 9.91
CA GLY A 260 -16.49 2.60 10.20
C GLY A 260 -15.68 3.80 10.66
N PHE A 261 -14.81 3.61 11.63
CA PHE A 261 -13.86 4.60 12.10
C PHE A 261 -12.46 4.02 12.04
N ARG A 262 -11.51 4.86 11.74
CA ARG A 262 -10.10 4.45 11.66
C ARG A 262 -9.18 5.53 12.19
N GLY A 263 -8.02 5.10 12.64
CA GLY A 263 -6.96 5.99 13.08
C GLY A 263 -5.62 5.34 12.87
N GLY A 264 -4.59 6.13 12.76
CA GLY A 264 -3.25 5.63 12.58
C GLY A 264 -2.20 6.66 12.89
N ALA A 265 -0.97 6.18 13.01
CA ALA A 265 0.21 6.99 13.16
C ALA A 265 1.34 6.38 12.34
N SER A 266 2.20 7.21 11.80
CA SER A 266 3.42 6.77 11.13
C SER A 266 4.59 7.66 11.51
N ARG A 267 5.80 7.07 11.45
CA ARG A 267 7.05 7.77 11.74
C ARG A 267 8.14 7.28 10.80
N SER A 268 8.99 8.19 10.32
CA SER A 268 10.25 7.85 9.69
C SER A 268 11.30 7.56 10.78
N THR A 269 12.09 6.50 10.58
CA THR A 269 13.16 6.09 11.51
C THR A 269 14.55 6.43 10.98
N VAL A 270 14.66 6.94 9.76
CA VAL A 270 15.90 7.35 9.08
C VAL A 270 15.69 8.73 8.48
N GLY A 271 16.75 9.51 8.36
CA GLY A 271 16.73 10.86 7.83
C GLY A 271 16.01 11.85 8.76
N LEU A 272 15.16 12.71 8.21
CA LEU A 272 14.35 13.61 9.00
C LEU A 272 13.28 12.85 9.77
N GLU A 273 13.26 12.98 11.08
CA GLU A 273 12.22 12.36 11.93
C GLU A 273 10.87 13.04 11.66
N ARG A 274 10.07 12.43 10.80
CA ARG A 274 8.73 12.89 10.48
C ARG A 274 7.70 11.95 11.07
N SER A 275 6.77 12.51 11.82
CA SER A 275 5.62 11.80 12.38
C SER A 275 4.34 12.33 11.75
N ALA A 276 3.40 11.46 11.48
CA ALA A 276 2.05 11.82 11.04
C ALA A 276 1.01 11.04 11.82
N TYR A 277 -0.10 11.68 12.07
CA TYR A 277 -1.30 11.09 12.67
C TYR A 277 -2.43 11.18 11.66
N SER A 278 -3.24 10.16 11.59
CA SER A 278 -4.37 10.12 10.68
C SER A 278 -5.64 9.63 11.37
N GLY A 279 -6.75 10.10 10.85
CA GLY A 279 -8.06 9.62 11.23
C GLY A 279 -8.96 9.55 10.01
N GLY A 280 -9.97 8.68 10.05
CA GLY A 280 -10.89 8.55 8.94
C GLY A 280 -12.20 7.91 9.34
N ALA A 281 -13.19 8.05 8.49
CA ALA A 281 -14.50 7.47 8.67
C ALA A 281 -15.05 6.88 7.37
N SER A 282 -15.93 5.91 7.50
CA SER A 282 -16.75 5.36 6.42
C SER A 282 -18.20 5.40 6.79
N VAL A 283 -19.03 5.81 5.85
CA VAL A 283 -20.49 5.80 6.00
C VAL A 283 -21.09 5.02 4.85
N ALA A 284 -21.92 4.02 5.15
CA ALA A 284 -22.71 3.33 4.14
C ALA A 284 -23.94 4.16 3.79
N ILE A 285 -24.03 4.67 2.55
CA ILE A 285 -25.23 5.34 2.02
C ILE A 285 -26.29 4.29 1.70
N ARG A 286 -25.87 3.14 1.17
CA ARG A 286 -26.69 1.95 0.89
C ARG A 286 -25.87 0.70 1.20
N LYS A 287 -26.53 -0.47 1.21
CA LYS A 287 -25.80 -1.74 1.19
C LYS A 287 -24.82 -1.69 0.02
N ALA A 288 -23.56 -2.00 0.28
CA ALA A 288 -22.48 -2.00 -0.70
C ALA A 288 -21.96 -0.63 -1.20
N LEU A 289 -22.58 0.50 -0.89
CA LEU A 289 -22.10 1.84 -1.30
C LEU A 289 -21.64 2.64 -0.08
N PHE A 290 -20.39 3.03 -0.07
CA PHE A 290 -19.74 3.74 1.03
C PHE A 290 -19.15 5.07 0.57
N VAL A 291 -19.13 6.03 1.47
CA VAL A 291 -18.28 7.22 1.40
C VAL A 291 -17.21 7.05 2.48
N ASP A 292 -15.97 7.10 2.06
CA ASP A 292 -14.79 7.01 2.92
C ASP A 292 -14.09 8.37 2.97
N THR A 293 -13.61 8.77 4.15
CA THR A 293 -12.85 10.01 4.33
C THR A 293 -11.62 9.76 5.18
N PHE A 294 -10.59 10.59 4.99
CA PHE A 294 -9.48 10.69 5.92
C PHE A 294 -9.00 12.13 6.08
N LEU A 295 -8.32 12.36 7.19
CA LEU A 295 -7.53 13.54 7.49
C LEU A 295 -6.19 13.06 8.03
N THR A 296 -5.10 13.72 7.65
CA THR A 296 -3.78 13.52 8.24
C THR A 296 -3.22 14.84 8.73
N GLY A 297 -2.41 14.77 9.80
CA GLY A 297 -1.69 15.92 10.35
C GLY A 297 -0.30 15.49 10.81
N GLY A 298 0.70 16.34 10.62
CA GLY A 298 2.07 16.13 11.08
C GLY A 298 2.33 16.74 12.46
N GLY A 299 3.30 16.18 13.21
CA GLY A 299 3.65 16.69 14.55
C GLY A 299 4.46 17.98 14.53
N THR A 300 5.37 18.17 13.60
CA THR A 300 6.30 19.32 13.54
C THR A 300 6.53 19.85 12.13
N ASP A 301 6.07 19.15 11.12
CA ASP A 301 6.29 19.49 9.71
C ASP A 301 4.93 19.63 9.02
N GLU A 302 4.55 20.85 8.68
CA GLU A 302 3.28 21.24 8.03
C GLU A 302 3.01 20.49 6.72
N SER A 303 4.01 19.82 6.18
CA SER A 303 3.94 19.09 4.91
C SER A 303 3.22 17.75 4.98
N ARG A 304 2.72 17.32 6.14
CA ARG A 304 1.97 16.06 6.27
C ARG A 304 0.47 16.25 6.48
N ASP A 305 -0.01 17.46 6.36
CA ASP A 305 -1.44 17.76 6.43
C ASP A 305 -2.11 17.42 5.11
N GLY A 306 -3.09 16.54 5.14
CA GLY A 306 -3.79 16.10 3.95
C GLY A 306 -5.20 15.61 4.26
N TRP A 307 -6.03 15.54 3.24
CA TRP A 307 -7.38 15.02 3.34
C TRP A 307 -7.78 14.27 2.06
N GLY A 308 -8.77 13.43 2.16
CA GLY A 308 -9.32 12.75 0.99
C GLY A 308 -10.71 12.20 1.20
N LEU A 309 -11.33 11.95 0.06
CA LEU A 309 -12.69 11.42 -0.07
C LEU A 309 -12.68 10.30 -1.10
N ALA A 310 -13.41 9.21 -0.82
CA ALA A 310 -13.63 8.15 -1.79
C ALA A 310 -15.09 7.68 -1.79
N PHE A 311 -15.56 7.34 -2.97
CA PHE A 311 -16.79 6.57 -3.17
C PHE A 311 -16.40 5.13 -3.45
N ARG A 312 -16.84 4.21 -2.60
CA ARG A 312 -16.51 2.80 -2.69
C ARG A 312 -17.76 1.95 -2.79
N VAL A 313 -17.77 1.04 -3.77
CA VAL A 313 -18.76 -0.02 -3.94
C VAL A 313 -18.11 -1.35 -3.62
N THR A 314 -18.73 -2.18 -2.76
CA THR A 314 -18.18 -3.50 -2.41
C THR A 314 -19.29 -4.48 -2.06
N PHE A 315 -19.29 -5.67 -2.67
CA PHE A 315 -20.26 -6.74 -2.42
C PHE A 315 -19.68 -8.13 -2.76
#